data_dc5458755fed23f26a7e936ac5935556
#
_entry.id   dc5458755fed23f26a7e936ac5935556
#
_cell.length_a   1.000
_cell.length_b   1.000
_cell.length_c   1.000
_cell.angle_alpha   90.00
_cell.angle_beta   90.00
_cell.angle_gamma   90.00
#
_symmetry.space_group_name_H-M   'P 1'
#
loop_
_entity.id
_entity.type
_entity.pdbx_description
1 polymer ?
#
loop_
_entity_poly.entity_id
_entity_poly.type
_entity_poly.pdbx_seq_one_letter_code
_entity_poly.pdbx_strand_id
1 'polypeptide(L)'
;IAGNIMSDSIESVQLAPNGVVTDIYPANGNEAGKIDLIHDKDRGKISCYARDNHTIITQGPFKLKQGEYGIAVRNPIYLKDKNGHEYFWGFTIVILRVPDIFSDSISALSNFGYEYKISKTDAPWSDTYKVVYQSDGQINHPVSYTFKIGDENWKFEVTPKSGWRNATLLIIIIGMFLTISLLLSVLTRVWLVSSMFLITSCTEP
;
A
#
# COMPACT_ATOMS: atom_id res chain seq x y z
N ILE A 1 -27.08 6.39 13.41
CA ILE A 1 -26.46 6.12 12.07
C ILE A 1 -24.94 5.97 12.25
N ALA A 2 -24.25 6.93 12.89
CA ALA A 2 -22.79 6.87 13.06
C ALA A 2 -22.30 5.59 13.74
N GLY A 3 -22.99 5.09 14.77
CA GLY A 3 -22.63 3.86 15.46
C GLY A 3 -22.63 2.59 14.60
N ASN A 4 -23.39 2.58 13.49
CA ASN A 4 -23.46 1.43 12.59
C ASN A 4 -22.30 1.36 11.58
N ILE A 5 -21.52 2.44 11.44
CA ILE A 5 -20.36 2.53 10.55
C ILE A 5 -19.04 2.38 11.30
N MET A 6 -19.05 2.38 12.63
CA MET A 6 -17.84 2.22 13.43
C MET A 6 -17.26 0.81 13.31
N SER A 7 -15.96 0.74 13.17
CA SER A 7 -15.15 -0.48 13.22
C SER A 7 -13.85 -0.17 13.97
N ASP A 8 -13.08 -1.19 14.29
CA ASP A 8 -11.81 -1.03 15.00
C ASP A 8 -10.81 -0.14 14.25
N SER A 9 -10.94 -0.07 12.93
CA SER A 9 -10.11 0.78 12.07
C SER A 9 -10.57 2.24 11.96
N ILE A 10 -11.74 2.60 12.53
CA ILE A 10 -12.27 3.96 12.52
C ILE A 10 -12.16 4.58 13.91
N GLU A 11 -11.36 5.61 14.02
CA GLU A 11 -11.21 6.38 15.26
C GLU A 11 -12.42 7.28 15.53
N SER A 12 -12.87 8.01 14.52
CA SER A 12 -14.05 8.88 14.63
C SER A 12 -14.66 9.23 13.29
N VAL A 13 -15.94 9.57 13.33
CA VAL A 13 -16.68 10.20 12.23
C VAL A 13 -17.08 11.59 12.67
N GLN A 14 -16.89 12.60 11.80
CA GLN A 14 -17.08 14.00 12.16
C GLN A 14 -17.87 14.72 11.07
N LEU A 15 -18.61 15.76 11.48
CA LEU A 15 -19.28 16.70 10.60
C LEU A 15 -18.71 18.10 10.85
N ALA A 16 -18.46 18.81 9.76
CA ALA A 16 -17.89 20.17 9.79
C ALA A 16 -18.69 21.13 8.90
N PRO A 17 -19.88 21.56 9.31
CA PRO A 17 -20.63 22.62 8.60
C PRO A 17 -19.76 23.86 8.44
N ASN A 18 -19.74 24.45 7.24
CA ASN A 18 -18.89 25.60 6.89
C ASN A 18 -17.39 25.42 7.21
N GLY A 19 -16.93 24.16 7.35
CA GLY A 19 -15.56 23.82 7.65
C GLY A 19 -15.22 23.77 9.15
N VAL A 20 -16.15 24.07 10.04
CA VAL A 20 -15.95 23.97 11.50
C VAL A 20 -16.48 22.64 12.01
N VAL A 21 -15.64 21.86 12.67
CA VAL A 21 -16.04 20.57 13.25
C VAL A 21 -16.97 20.79 14.42
N THR A 22 -18.25 20.47 14.25
CA THR A 22 -19.30 20.65 15.28
C THR A 22 -19.71 19.35 15.93
N ASP A 23 -19.68 18.24 15.19
CA ASP A 23 -20.14 16.93 15.63
C ASP A 23 -19.04 15.90 15.46
N ILE A 24 -18.80 15.10 16.48
CA ILE A 24 -17.80 14.03 16.50
C ILE A 24 -18.40 12.81 17.18
N TYR A 25 -18.27 11.66 16.54
CA TYR A 25 -18.65 10.39 17.12
C TYR A 25 -17.48 9.39 17.05
N PRO A 26 -17.11 8.70 18.15
CA PRO A 26 -17.59 8.92 19.52
C PRO A 26 -17.12 10.27 20.10
N ALA A 27 -17.92 10.86 20.98
CA ALA A 27 -17.64 12.16 21.58
C ALA A 27 -16.51 12.12 22.62
N ASN A 28 -16.29 10.97 23.25
CA ASN A 28 -15.30 10.81 24.33
C ASN A 28 -13.88 11.09 23.86
N GLY A 29 -13.23 12.06 24.50
CA GLY A 29 -11.85 12.45 24.20
C GLY A 29 -11.69 13.38 22.99
N ASN A 30 -12.77 13.73 22.31
CA ASN A 30 -12.77 14.61 21.14
C ASN A 30 -13.45 15.94 21.47
N GLU A 31 -12.84 17.04 21.02
CA GLU A 31 -13.33 18.38 21.25
C GLU A 31 -13.99 18.95 19.99
N ALA A 32 -15.32 19.00 19.96
CA ALA A 32 -16.09 19.67 18.90
C ALA A 32 -16.00 21.19 19.05
N GLY A 33 -16.18 21.92 17.93
CA GLY A 33 -16.29 23.39 17.89
C GLY A 33 -14.96 24.16 17.92
N LYS A 34 -13.82 23.47 18.10
CA LYS A 34 -12.49 24.12 18.16
C LYS A 34 -11.65 23.99 16.89
N ILE A 35 -12.04 23.14 15.95
CA ILE A 35 -11.28 22.85 14.73
C ILE A 35 -11.98 23.52 13.55
N ASP A 36 -11.41 24.60 13.06
CA ASP A 36 -11.80 25.25 11.82
C ASP A 36 -10.88 24.80 10.69
N LEU A 37 -11.39 23.90 9.84
CA LEU A 37 -10.63 23.28 8.77
C LEU A 37 -10.29 24.22 7.62
N ILE A 38 -11.02 25.30 7.46
CA ILE A 38 -10.82 26.26 6.36
C ILE A 38 -9.75 27.30 6.74
N HIS A 39 -9.81 27.80 7.97
CA HIS A 39 -8.91 28.88 8.43
C HIS A 39 -7.71 28.36 9.23
N ASP A 40 -7.63 27.05 9.44
CA ASP A 40 -6.49 26.42 10.12
C ASP A 40 -5.21 26.55 9.28
N LYS A 41 -4.11 26.91 9.95
CA LYS A 41 -2.82 27.18 9.31
C LYS A 41 -2.26 25.96 8.57
N ASP A 42 -2.45 24.76 9.12
CA ASP A 42 -1.87 23.52 8.60
C ASP A 42 -2.85 22.73 7.72
N ARG A 43 -4.16 22.91 7.96
CA ARG A 43 -5.23 22.15 7.29
C ARG A 43 -5.96 22.97 6.22
N GLY A 44 -5.92 24.30 6.32
CA GLY A 44 -6.74 25.20 5.49
C GLY A 44 -6.48 25.03 4.01
N LYS A 45 -5.22 25.01 3.60
CA LYS A 45 -4.86 24.91 2.17
C LYS A 45 -5.43 23.64 1.53
N ILE A 46 -5.28 22.49 2.17
CA ILE A 46 -5.75 21.22 1.63
C ILE A 46 -7.28 21.08 1.72
N SER A 47 -7.90 21.66 2.76
CA SER A 47 -9.37 21.68 2.89
C SER A 47 -10.02 22.60 1.85
N CYS A 48 -9.45 23.77 1.60
CA CYS A 48 -9.89 24.66 0.52
C CYS A 48 -9.75 23.98 -0.84
N TYR A 49 -8.63 23.27 -1.09
CA TYR A 49 -8.46 22.51 -2.32
C TYR A 49 -9.58 21.47 -2.51
N ALA A 50 -9.88 20.68 -1.47
CA ALA A 50 -10.95 19.69 -1.51
C ALA A 50 -12.30 20.33 -1.86
N ARG A 51 -12.64 21.45 -1.19
CA ARG A 51 -13.83 22.22 -1.46
C ARG A 51 -13.88 22.72 -2.90
N ASP A 52 -12.82 23.40 -3.35
CA ASP A 52 -12.82 24.11 -4.63
C ASP A 52 -12.75 23.16 -5.84
N ASN A 53 -12.23 21.94 -5.64
CA ASN A 53 -12.13 20.91 -6.69
C ASN A 53 -13.17 19.77 -6.53
N HIS A 54 -14.10 19.85 -5.58
CA HIS A 54 -15.13 18.81 -5.34
C HIS A 54 -14.54 17.41 -5.17
N THR A 55 -13.39 17.30 -4.52
CA THR A 55 -12.63 16.05 -4.43
C THR A 55 -12.41 15.63 -2.98
N ILE A 56 -12.33 14.32 -2.76
CA ILE A 56 -11.93 13.76 -1.48
C ILE A 56 -10.42 13.98 -1.32
N ILE A 57 -10.01 14.36 -0.11
CA ILE A 57 -8.61 14.44 0.26
C ILE A 57 -8.31 13.59 1.49
N THR A 58 -7.05 13.15 1.58
CA THR A 58 -6.52 12.46 2.75
C THR A 58 -5.39 13.26 3.38
N GLN A 59 -5.42 13.47 4.67
CA GLN A 59 -4.35 14.17 5.40
C GLN A 59 -3.76 13.25 6.48
N GLY A 60 -2.45 13.22 6.56
CA GLY A 60 -1.73 12.38 7.51
C GLY A 60 -0.59 11.61 6.84
N PRO A 61 0.00 10.61 7.56
CA PRO A 61 -0.38 10.21 8.91
C PRO A 61 -0.02 11.27 9.97
N PHE A 62 -0.81 11.36 11.01
CA PHE A 62 -0.56 12.21 12.18
C PHE A 62 -0.82 11.44 13.48
N LYS A 63 -0.18 11.86 14.56
CA LYS A 63 -0.31 11.18 15.86
C LYS A 63 -1.67 11.49 16.48
N LEU A 64 -2.40 10.44 16.83
CA LEU A 64 -3.66 10.50 17.57
C LEU A 64 -3.42 10.76 19.06
N LYS A 65 -4.43 11.21 19.78
CA LYS A 65 -4.34 11.44 21.23
C LYS A 65 -4.02 10.15 22.00
N GLN A 66 -4.49 9.01 21.52
CA GLN A 66 -4.25 7.67 22.07
C GLN A 66 -2.83 7.14 21.81
N GLY A 67 -2.02 7.85 21.02
CA GLY A 67 -0.63 7.49 20.75
C GLY A 67 -0.40 6.77 19.43
N GLU A 68 -1.44 6.30 18.77
CA GLU A 68 -1.42 5.67 17.44
C GLU A 68 -1.38 6.73 16.32
N TYR A 69 -1.25 6.27 15.09
CA TYR A 69 -1.29 7.15 13.93
C TYR A 69 -2.67 7.10 13.26
N GLY A 70 -3.08 8.21 12.68
CA GLY A 70 -4.33 8.33 11.96
C GLY A 70 -4.20 9.04 10.63
N ILE A 71 -5.17 8.81 9.76
CA ILE A 71 -5.39 9.52 8.51
C ILE A 71 -6.78 10.13 8.55
N ALA A 72 -6.89 11.43 8.30
CA ALA A 72 -8.16 12.10 8.10
C ALA A 72 -8.57 12.02 6.62
N VAL A 73 -9.71 11.42 6.34
CA VAL A 73 -10.35 11.45 5.04
C VAL A 73 -11.45 12.51 5.10
N ARG A 74 -11.38 13.53 4.23
CA ARG A 74 -12.36 14.62 4.16
C ARG A 74 -13.07 14.59 2.82
N ASN A 75 -14.39 14.58 2.87
CA ASN A 75 -15.25 14.66 1.71
C ASN A 75 -16.07 15.95 1.77
N PRO A 76 -15.92 16.88 0.81
CA PRO A 76 -16.73 18.08 0.77
C PRO A 76 -18.18 17.73 0.37
N ILE A 77 -19.13 18.35 1.03
CA ILE A 77 -20.56 18.16 0.82
C ILE A 77 -21.16 19.45 0.28
N TYR A 78 -21.95 19.29 -0.76
CA TYR A 78 -22.68 20.39 -1.40
C TYR A 78 -24.18 20.12 -1.32
N LEU A 79 -24.93 21.15 -1.01
CA LEU A 79 -26.39 21.08 -0.95
C LEU A 79 -26.96 22.10 -1.94
N LYS A 80 -28.25 21.95 -2.30
CA LYS A 80 -28.96 22.88 -3.14
C LYS A 80 -29.91 23.71 -2.29
N ASP A 81 -29.94 25.02 -2.53
CA ASP A 81 -30.91 25.92 -1.94
C ASP A 81 -32.33 25.74 -2.58
N LYS A 82 -33.29 26.53 -2.11
CA LYS A 82 -34.66 26.48 -2.60
C LYS A 82 -34.80 26.86 -4.09
N ASN A 83 -33.81 27.54 -4.64
CA ASN A 83 -33.76 27.97 -6.03
C ASN A 83 -32.97 27.00 -6.91
N GLY A 84 -32.42 25.91 -6.32
CA GLY A 84 -31.60 24.92 -7.00
C GLY A 84 -30.14 25.30 -7.13
N HIS A 85 -29.67 26.40 -6.52
CA HIS A 85 -28.25 26.78 -6.51
C HIS A 85 -27.48 25.92 -5.55
N GLU A 86 -26.37 25.37 -6.03
CA GLU A 86 -25.46 24.57 -5.22
C GLU A 86 -24.59 25.48 -4.34
N TYR A 87 -24.40 25.03 -3.07
CA TYR A 87 -23.51 25.70 -2.13
C TYR A 87 -22.76 24.68 -1.30
N PHE A 88 -21.54 25.03 -0.90
CA PHE A 88 -20.75 24.23 0.00
C PHE A 88 -21.39 24.22 1.39
N TRP A 89 -21.81 23.05 1.85
CA TRP A 89 -22.36 22.87 3.19
C TRP A 89 -21.27 22.68 4.25
N GLY A 90 -20.22 21.93 3.91
CA GLY A 90 -19.17 21.57 4.85
C GLY A 90 -18.46 20.29 4.47
N PHE A 91 -17.86 19.61 5.45
CA PHE A 91 -17.19 18.32 5.26
C PHE A 91 -17.83 17.22 6.09
N THR A 92 -17.85 16.01 5.54
CA THR A 92 -17.84 14.78 6.32
C THR A 92 -16.39 14.31 6.45
N ILE A 93 -16.02 13.87 7.66
CA ILE A 93 -14.65 13.47 7.96
C ILE A 93 -14.67 12.11 8.63
N VAL A 94 -13.76 11.23 8.21
CA VAL A 94 -13.50 9.97 8.88
C VAL A 94 -12.03 9.96 9.28
N ILE A 95 -11.77 9.70 10.56
CA ILE A 95 -10.41 9.46 11.04
C ILE A 95 -10.19 7.95 11.07
N LEU A 96 -9.23 7.49 10.28
CA LEU A 96 -8.84 6.09 10.17
C LEU A 96 -7.60 5.82 10.99
N ARG A 97 -7.59 4.71 11.75
CA ARG A 97 -6.40 4.25 12.48
C ARG A 97 -5.43 3.54 11.54
N VAL A 98 -4.15 3.79 11.73
CA VAL A 98 -3.05 3.14 11.03
C VAL A 98 -2.24 2.36 12.07
N PRO A 99 -2.00 1.05 11.88
CA PRO A 99 -2.20 0.26 10.65
C PRO A 99 -3.57 -0.42 10.50
N ASP A 100 -4.52 -0.27 11.41
CA ASP A 100 -5.73 -1.08 11.50
C ASP A 100 -6.56 -1.11 10.22
N ILE A 101 -6.63 0.02 9.48
CA ILE A 101 -7.33 0.09 8.20
C ILE A 101 -6.76 -0.88 7.13
N PHE A 102 -5.52 -1.33 7.30
CA PHE A 102 -4.85 -2.24 6.39
C PHE A 102 -4.70 -3.67 6.96
N SER A 103 -5.19 -3.93 8.19
CA SER A 103 -4.89 -5.13 8.98
C SER A 103 -5.03 -6.44 8.21
N ASP A 104 -6.14 -6.63 7.49
CA ASP A 104 -6.41 -7.85 6.72
C ASP A 104 -5.40 -8.06 5.60
N SER A 105 -5.14 -6.99 4.83
CA SER A 105 -4.20 -7.03 3.70
C SER A 105 -2.77 -7.23 4.16
N ILE A 106 -2.33 -6.53 5.21
CA ILE A 106 -0.96 -6.65 5.72
C ILE A 106 -0.71 -7.98 6.42
N SER A 107 -1.73 -8.56 7.08
CA SER A 107 -1.64 -9.90 7.67
C SER A 107 -1.41 -10.95 6.59
N ALA A 108 -2.14 -10.89 5.49
CA ALA A 108 -1.93 -11.78 4.35
C ALA A 108 -0.52 -11.68 3.78
N LEU A 109 -0.03 -10.46 3.54
CA LEU A 109 1.33 -10.24 3.02
C LEU A 109 2.41 -10.79 3.96
N SER A 110 2.28 -10.51 5.26
CA SER A 110 3.22 -11.00 6.27
C SER A 110 3.27 -12.53 6.33
N ASN A 111 2.10 -13.18 6.25
CA ASN A 111 1.97 -14.64 6.23
C ASN A 111 2.63 -15.28 4.99
N PHE A 112 2.58 -14.59 3.86
CA PHE A 112 3.28 -15.02 2.63
C PHE A 112 4.76 -14.63 2.59
N GLY A 113 5.29 -14.02 3.65
CA GLY A 113 6.70 -13.69 3.76
C GLY A 113 7.11 -12.47 2.93
N TYR A 114 6.24 -11.47 2.82
CA TYR A 114 6.53 -10.20 2.18
C TYR A 114 6.77 -9.08 3.19
N GLU A 115 7.66 -8.17 2.83
CA GLU A 115 7.79 -6.83 3.39
C GLU A 115 7.06 -5.84 2.48
N TYR A 116 6.50 -4.79 3.06
CA TYR A 116 5.67 -3.83 2.32
C TYR A 116 5.81 -2.42 2.88
N LYS A 117 5.50 -1.44 2.01
CA LYS A 117 5.44 -0.04 2.36
C LYS A 117 4.27 0.62 1.64
N ILE A 118 3.48 1.37 2.38
CA ILE A 118 2.37 2.19 1.89
C ILE A 118 2.77 3.65 2.06
N SER A 119 2.73 4.41 0.99
CA SER A 119 3.02 5.84 0.99
C SER A 119 2.00 6.60 0.15
N LYS A 120 1.84 7.89 0.41
CA LYS A 120 0.97 8.78 -0.34
C LYS A 120 1.64 10.12 -0.58
N THR A 121 1.21 10.84 -1.59
CA THR A 121 1.63 12.23 -1.77
C THR A 121 1.18 13.09 -0.60
N ASP A 122 2.02 14.04 -0.19
CA ASP A 122 1.73 14.93 0.95
C ASP A 122 0.50 15.81 0.70
N ALA A 123 0.28 16.18 -0.56
CA ALA A 123 -0.86 16.94 -1.02
C ALA A 123 -1.15 16.64 -2.51
N PRO A 124 -2.34 16.99 -3.04
CA PRO A 124 -2.68 16.80 -4.45
C PRO A 124 -1.71 17.46 -5.43
N TRP A 125 -1.09 18.57 -5.03
CA TRP A 125 -0.15 19.35 -5.85
C TRP A 125 1.33 18.97 -5.58
N SER A 126 1.59 17.91 -4.82
CA SER A 126 2.94 17.50 -4.42
C SER A 126 3.32 16.16 -5.03
N ASP A 127 4.57 16.04 -5.48
CA ASP A 127 5.16 14.77 -5.89
C ASP A 127 5.95 14.10 -4.76
N THR A 128 6.00 14.73 -3.57
CA THR A 128 6.68 14.17 -2.40
C THR A 128 5.81 13.15 -1.71
N TYR A 129 6.31 11.92 -1.61
CA TYR A 129 5.63 10.84 -0.90
C TYR A 129 6.00 10.83 0.59
N LYS A 130 5.00 10.67 1.43
CA LYS A 130 5.13 10.38 2.87
C LYS A 130 4.75 8.93 3.13
N VAL A 131 5.54 8.26 3.96
CA VAL A 131 5.23 6.89 4.40
C VAL A 131 4.03 6.95 5.33
N VAL A 132 3.00 6.18 4.99
CA VAL A 132 1.80 5.98 5.80
C VAL A 132 2.02 4.84 6.78
N TYR A 133 2.50 3.71 6.25
CA TYR A 133 2.85 2.54 7.04
C TYR A 133 3.89 1.69 6.33
N GLN A 134 4.71 1.00 7.10
CA GLN A 134 5.76 0.13 6.57
C GLN A 134 5.99 -1.03 7.55
N SER A 135 6.26 -2.22 7.03
CA SER A 135 6.75 -3.36 7.83
C SER A 135 8.15 -3.11 8.37
N ASP A 136 8.56 -3.89 9.37
CA ASP A 136 9.85 -3.71 10.07
C ASP A 136 11.06 -4.05 9.21
N GLY A 137 10.87 -4.82 8.14
CA GLY A 137 11.95 -5.26 7.26
C GLY A 137 12.38 -4.23 6.23
N GLN A 138 13.47 -4.54 5.54
CA GLN A 138 14.00 -3.69 4.48
C GLN A 138 13.22 -3.87 3.18
N ILE A 139 12.90 -2.77 2.53
CA ILE A 139 12.25 -2.74 1.23
C ILE A 139 13.31 -2.61 0.15
N ASN A 140 13.78 -3.76 -0.36
CA ASN A 140 14.84 -3.83 -1.37
C ASN A 140 14.27 -4.23 -2.74
N HIS A 141 14.50 -3.41 -3.77
CA HIS A 141 14.02 -3.64 -5.13
C HIS A 141 12.51 -4.00 -5.18
N PRO A 142 11.62 -3.17 -4.61
CA PRO A 142 10.20 -3.50 -4.51
C PRO A 142 9.54 -3.52 -5.88
N VAL A 143 8.53 -4.36 -6.03
CA VAL A 143 7.48 -4.14 -7.02
C VAL A 143 6.55 -3.06 -6.46
N SER A 144 6.25 -2.07 -7.29
CA SER A 144 5.46 -0.91 -6.88
C SER A 144 4.19 -0.81 -7.72
N TYR A 145 3.10 -0.43 -7.06
CA TYR A 145 1.84 -0.09 -7.70
C TYR A 145 1.37 1.27 -7.21
N THR A 146 1.00 2.15 -8.14
CA THR A 146 0.50 3.49 -7.82
C THR A 146 -0.96 3.60 -8.24
N PHE A 147 -1.79 4.15 -7.36
CA PHE A 147 -3.22 4.38 -7.56
C PHE A 147 -3.63 5.73 -6.98
N LYS A 148 -4.84 6.20 -7.29
CA LYS A 148 -5.36 7.47 -6.79
C LYS A 148 -6.47 7.25 -5.78
N ILE A 149 -6.48 8.10 -4.74
CA ILE A 149 -7.65 8.36 -3.89
C ILE A 149 -7.92 9.87 -3.98
N GLY A 150 -9.06 10.25 -4.56
CA GLY A 150 -9.26 11.62 -5.01
C GLY A 150 -8.15 12.05 -5.97
N ASP A 151 -7.54 13.19 -5.70
CA ASP A 151 -6.44 13.72 -6.52
C ASP A 151 -5.04 13.36 -5.98
N GLU A 152 -4.96 12.60 -4.90
CA GLU A 152 -3.69 12.18 -4.30
C GLU A 152 -3.23 10.84 -4.85
N ASN A 153 -1.91 10.73 -5.10
CA ASN A 153 -1.31 9.47 -5.51
C ASN A 153 -0.91 8.66 -4.27
N TRP A 154 -1.32 7.41 -4.27
CA TRP A 154 -0.92 6.40 -3.29
C TRP A 154 0.00 5.41 -3.95
N LYS A 155 1.03 4.97 -3.23
CA LYS A 155 1.99 3.98 -3.71
C LYS A 155 2.10 2.85 -2.71
N PHE A 156 1.95 1.64 -3.22
CA PHE A 156 2.14 0.40 -2.51
C PHE A 156 3.39 -0.29 -3.06
N GLU A 157 4.30 -0.66 -2.18
CA GLU A 157 5.59 -1.28 -2.50
C GLU A 157 5.70 -2.59 -1.74
N VAL A 158 6.11 -3.66 -2.42
CA VAL A 158 6.22 -5.01 -1.84
C VAL A 158 7.52 -5.67 -2.28
N THR A 159 8.17 -6.37 -1.36
CA THR A 159 9.36 -7.18 -1.61
C THR A 159 9.31 -8.48 -0.79
N PRO A 160 9.74 -9.64 -1.34
CA PRO A 160 9.85 -10.85 -0.54
C PRO A 160 10.94 -10.71 0.53
N LYS A 161 10.70 -11.20 1.74
CA LYS A 161 11.70 -11.27 2.84
C LYS A 161 12.98 -11.99 2.42
N SER A 162 12.84 -13.04 1.61
CA SER A 162 13.97 -13.80 1.06
C SER A 162 14.65 -13.15 -0.16
N GLY A 163 14.16 -11.99 -0.59
CA GLY A 163 14.52 -11.37 -1.87
C GLY A 163 13.91 -12.06 -3.07
N TRP A 164 14.04 -11.45 -4.26
CA TRP A 164 13.49 -11.97 -5.52
C TRP A 164 14.26 -13.17 -6.08
N ARG A 165 15.51 -13.38 -5.61
CA ARG A 165 16.33 -14.52 -6.01
C ARG A 165 16.19 -15.65 -4.99
N ASN A 166 15.55 -16.72 -5.41
CA ASN A 166 15.61 -17.97 -4.67
C ASN A 166 16.95 -18.64 -4.97
N ALA A 167 17.97 -18.37 -4.15
CA ALA A 167 19.31 -18.94 -4.30
C ALA A 167 19.28 -20.47 -4.29
N THR A 168 18.41 -21.08 -3.49
CA THR A 168 18.22 -22.53 -3.42
C THR A 168 17.74 -23.10 -4.76
N LEU A 169 16.76 -22.47 -5.39
CA LEU A 169 16.26 -22.88 -6.71
C LEU A 169 17.37 -22.77 -7.77
N LEU A 170 18.13 -21.68 -7.75
CA LEU A 170 19.24 -21.46 -8.67
C LEU A 170 20.32 -22.54 -8.51
N ILE A 171 20.68 -22.90 -7.28
CA ILE A 171 21.66 -23.98 -6.97
C ILE A 171 21.13 -25.32 -7.47
N ILE A 172 19.86 -25.64 -7.25
CA ILE A 172 19.24 -26.87 -7.75
C ILE A 172 19.29 -26.93 -9.28
N ILE A 173 18.94 -25.85 -9.97
CA ILE A 173 18.96 -25.78 -11.43
C ILE A 173 20.39 -26.00 -11.95
N ILE A 174 21.39 -25.29 -11.39
CA ILE A 174 22.80 -25.43 -11.78
C ILE A 174 23.27 -26.88 -11.51
N GLY A 175 22.92 -27.44 -10.36
CA GLY A 175 23.23 -28.84 -10.00
C GLY A 175 22.66 -29.85 -11.01
N MET A 176 21.40 -29.67 -11.41
CA MET A 176 20.76 -30.51 -12.45
C MET A 176 21.48 -30.41 -13.80
N PHE A 177 21.82 -29.21 -14.24
CA PHE A 177 22.55 -29.03 -15.50
C PHE A 177 23.94 -29.70 -15.45
N LEU A 178 24.66 -29.58 -14.33
CA LEU A 178 25.98 -30.25 -14.17
C LEU A 178 25.84 -31.77 -14.18
N THR A 179 24.87 -32.36 -13.52
CA THR A 179 24.64 -33.81 -13.52
C THR A 179 24.25 -34.33 -14.88
N ILE A 180 23.37 -33.65 -15.61
CA ILE A 180 22.98 -34.04 -16.98
C ILE A 180 24.20 -33.95 -17.93
N SER A 181 25.00 -32.90 -17.83
CA SER A 181 26.22 -32.73 -18.63
C SER A 181 27.22 -33.85 -18.37
N LEU A 182 27.41 -34.25 -17.12
CA LEU A 182 28.29 -35.35 -16.73
C LEU A 182 27.79 -36.69 -17.31
N LEU A 183 26.51 -36.98 -17.19
CA LEU A 183 25.90 -38.18 -17.74
C LEU A 183 26.04 -38.29 -19.25
N LEU A 184 25.79 -37.17 -19.96
CA LEU A 184 25.99 -37.10 -21.41
C LEU A 184 27.45 -37.38 -21.80
N SER A 185 28.41 -36.79 -21.05
CA SER A 185 29.84 -37.01 -21.27
C SER A 185 30.25 -38.50 -21.08
N VAL A 186 29.71 -39.15 -20.06
CA VAL A 186 29.96 -40.59 -19.84
C VAL A 186 29.36 -41.45 -20.97
N LEU A 187 28.10 -41.18 -21.33
CA LEU A 187 27.41 -41.90 -22.41
C LEU A 187 28.12 -41.78 -23.76
N THR A 188 28.60 -40.58 -24.09
CA THR A 188 29.37 -40.36 -25.34
C THR A 188 30.69 -41.14 -25.33
N ARG A 189 31.39 -41.20 -24.18
CA ARG A 189 32.63 -42.01 -24.04
C ARG A 189 32.34 -43.50 -24.19
N VAL A 190 31.32 -44.03 -23.52
CA VAL A 190 30.89 -45.43 -23.62
C VAL A 190 30.51 -45.77 -25.08
N TRP A 191 29.78 -44.91 -25.74
CA TRP A 191 29.38 -45.10 -27.12
C TRP A 191 30.59 -45.13 -28.06
N LEU A 192 31.56 -44.21 -27.88
CA LEU A 192 32.80 -44.18 -28.67
C LEU A 192 33.64 -45.43 -28.48
N VAL A 193 33.80 -45.91 -27.21
CA VAL A 193 34.54 -47.18 -26.93
C VAL A 193 33.82 -48.36 -27.57
N SER A 194 32.49 -48.48 -27.45
CA SER A 194 31.70 -49.56 -28.05
C SER A 194 31.80 -49.54 -29.57
N SER A 195 31.77 -48.39 -30.22
CA SER A 195 31.90 -48.26 -31.65
C SER A 195 33.30 -48.65 -32.14
N MET A 196 34.36 -48.30 -31.39
CA MET A 196 35.74 -48.76 -31.71
C MET A 196 35.87 -50.30 -31.60
N PHE A 197 35.29 -50.95 -30.60
CA PHE A 197 35.30 -52.41 -30.49
C PHE A 197 34.61 -53.12 -31.66
N LEU A 198 33.50 -52.55 -32.12
CA LEU A 198 32.76 -53.09 -33.31
C LEU A 198 33.58 -52.98 -34.58
N ILE A 199 34.35 -51.90 -34.76
CA ILE A 199 35.17 -51.70 -35.93
C ILE A 199 36.35 -52.68 -35.92
N THR A 200 37.01 -52.90 -34.73
CA THR A 200 38.13 -53.83 -34.64
C THR A 200 37.73 -55.27 -34.81
N SER A 201 36.53 -55.68 -34.39
CA SER A 201 36.00 -57.06 -34.57
C SER A 201 35.60 -57.37 -36.01
N CYS A 202 35.42 -56.37 -36.89
CA CYS A 202 35.11 -56.54 -38.31
C CYS A 202 36.38 -56.57 -39.22
N THR A 203 37.59 -56.40 -38.67
CA THR A 203 38.83 -56.29 -39.45
C THR A 203 39.79 -57.51 -39.22
N GLU A 204 39.39 -58.53 -38.48
CA GLU A 204 40.14 -59.79 -38.48
C GLU A 204 39.68 -60.72 -39.63
N PRO A 205 40.63 -61.19 -40.54
CA PRO A 205 40.28 -62.02 -41.69
C PRO A 205 39.94 -63.43 -41.33
#